data_f3ca84c2345bf101f68f60053020c1ad
#
_entry.id   f3ca84c2345bf101f68f60053020c1ad
#
_cell.length_a   1.000
_cell.length_b   1.000
_cell.length_c   1.000
_cell.angle_alpha   90.00
_cell.angle_beta   90.00
_cell.angle_gamma   90.00
#
_symmetry.space_group_name_H-M   'P 1'
#
loop_
_entity.id
_entity.type
_entity.pdbx_description
1 polymer ?
#
loop_
_entity_poly.entity_id
_entity_poly.type
_entity_poly.pdbx_seq_one_letter_code
_entity_poly.pdbx_strand_id
1 'polypeptide(L)'
;MTSADSGQRELILRVATRLFAALGYDATSVSQIAEAAGLDVATLTRQAGGKRELYLAVMERAHHAELAGLERSVGEIAAAAPGETSAAVHHLIDDYIDFCAQNSEFPALWMHRWLFDASDVTELDRQYVQPLVQYVTEAIAPLTRGSPDMKYVIWSVIWCTHAFSRGGVLDDEGNRVGPEDPETLRRFRAYLHEMVHCVLALPGDLPGGAT
;
A
#
# COMPACT_ATOMS: atom_id res chain seq x y z
N MET A 1 24.41 20.27 -2.22
CA MET A 1 23.80 19.27 -3.11
C MET A 1 23.36 19.99 -4.36
N THR A 2 23.93 19.69 -5.51
CA THR A 2 23.58 20.35 -6.77
C THR A 2 22.27 19.75 -7.33
N SER A 3 21.57 20.46 -8.20
CA SER A 3 20.36 19.97 -8.88
C SER A 3 20.60 18.67 -9.65
N ALA A 4 21.80 18.47 -10.17
CA ALA A 4 22.22 17.23 -10.85
C ALA A 4 22.34 16.05 -9.89
N ASP A 5 22.88 16.26 -8.67
CA ASP A 5 22.99 15.20 -7.64
C ASP A 5 21.61 14.75 -7.16
N SER A 6 20.67 15.68 -7.04
CA SER A 6 19.28 15.40 -6.64
C SER A 6 18.56 14.54 -7.71
N GLY A 7 18.72 14.87 -9.01
CA GLY A 7 18.14 14.09 -10.10
C GLY A 7 18.72 12.67 -10.23
N GLN A 8 20.03 12.53 -9.97
CA GLN A 8 20.68 11.21 -10.02
C GLN A 8 20.25 10.32 -8.84
N ARG A 9 20.14 10.88 -7.62
CA ARG A 9 19.63 10.15 -6.45
C ARG A 9 18.19 9.68 -6.67
N GLU A 10 17.35 10.53 -7.27
CA GLU A 10 15.97 10.15 -7.62
C GLU A 10 15.91 9.00 -8.64
N LEU A 11 16.78 8.98 -9.64
CA LEU A 11 16.92 7.86 -10.58
C LEU A 11 17.30 6.57 -9.85
N ILE A 12 18.30 6.62 -8.97
CA ILE A 12 18.73 5.46 -8.18
C ILE A 12 17.58 4.90 -7.35
N LEU A 13 16.84 5.75 -6.64
CA LEU A 13 15.71 5.32 -5.81
C LEU A 13 14.58 4.69 -6.64
N ARG A 14 14.24 5.25 -7.80
CA ARG A 14 13.25 4.64 -8.69
C ARG A 14 13.67 3.26 -9.20
N VAL A 15 14.94 3.11 -9.56
CA VAL A 15 15.49 1.82 -10.02
C VAL A 15 15.49 0.82 -8.86
N ALA A 16 15.93 1.23 -7.67
CA ALA A 16 15.94 0.40 -6.47
C ALA A 16 14.51 -0.05 -6.08
N THR A 17 13.53 0.86 -6.13
CA THR A 17 12.12 0.54 -5.88
C THR A 17 11.64 -0.58 -6.78
N ARG A 18 11.86 -0.47 -8.10
CA ARG A 18 11.44 -1.50 -9.06
C ARG A 18 12.11 -2.86 -8.81
N LEU A 19 13.42 -2.85 -8.52
CA LEU A 19 14.16 -4.10 -8.29
C LEU A 19 13.75 -4.75 -6.97
N PHE A 20 13.63 -4.00 -5.88
CA PHE A 20 13.15 -4.53 -4.61
C PHE A 20 11.70 -5.02 -4.68
N ALA A 21 10.83 -4.32 -5.41
CA ALA A 21 9.46 -4.76 -5.63
C ALA A 21 9.35 -6.03 -6.50
N ALA A 22 10.26 -6.20 -7.47
CA ALA A 22 10.23 -7.35 -8.37
C ALA A 22 10.91 -8.60 -7.79
N LEU A 23 12.03 -8.42 -7.07
CA LEU A 23 12.91 -9.51 -6.66
C LEU A 23 12.96 -9.71 -5.14
N GLY A 24 12.49 -8.74 -4.37
CA GLY A 24 12.71 -8.66 -2.92
C GLY A 24 14.06 -8.05 -2.56
N TYR A 25 14.22 -7.77 -1.25
CA TYR A 25 15.47 -7.24 -0.72
C TYR A 25 16.59 -8.26 -0.84
N ASP A 26 16.39 -9.50 -0.38
CA ASP A 26 17.46 -10.49 -0.27
C ASP A 26 18.07 -10.84 -1.63
N ALA A 27 17.24 -10.96 -2.68
CA ALA A 27 17.68 -11.30 -4.04
C ALA A 27 18.22 -10.11 -4.86
N THR A 28 18.07 -8.87 -4.38
CA THR A 28 18.57 -7.68 -5.07
C THR A 28 19.98 -7.33 -4.60
N SER A 29 20.90 -7.00 -5.51
CA SER A 29 22.25 -6.52 -5.20
C SER A 29 22.45 -5.07 -5.59
N VAL A 30 23.41 -4.39 -4.92
CA VAL A 30 23.82 -3.02 -5.27
C VAL A 30 24.35 -2.95 -6.71
N SER A 31 25.03 -4.00 -7.19
CA SER A 31 25.54 -4.07 -8.55
C SER A 31 24.42 -4.08 -9.59
N GLN A 32 23.35 -4.83 -9.37
CA GLN A 32 22.17 -4.84 -10.25
C GLN A 32 21.49 -3.46 -10.28
N ILE A 33 21.39 -2.78 -9.13
CA ILE A 33 20.82 -1.43 -9.07
C ILE A 33 21.71 -0.43 -9.83
N ALA A 34 23.04 -0.50 -9.66
CA ALA A 34 23.99 0.36 -10.34
C ALA A 34 23.93 0.16 -11.87
N GLU A 35 23.98 -1.09 -12.32
CA GLU A 35 23.85 -1.44 -13.72
C GLU A 35 22.55 -0.91 -14.35
N ALA A 36 21.41 -1.16 -13.68
CA ALA A 36 20.11 -0.70 -14.15
C ALA A 36 19.94 0.83 -14.12
N ALA A 37 20.71 1.54 -13.26
CA ALA A 37 20.77 3.00 -13.22
C ALA A 37 21.81 3.60 -14.18
N GLY A 38 22.59 2.78 -14.89
CA GLY A 38 23.67 3.23 -15.77
C GLY A 38 24.86 3.84 -15.02
N LEU A 39 25.15 3.36 -13.80
CA LEU A 39 26.18 3.86 -12.91
C LEU A 39 27.18 2.75 -12.53
N ASP A 40 28.36 3.14 -12.10
CA ASP A 40 29.23 2.24 -11.36
C ASP A 40 28.82 2.16 -9.88
N VAL A 41 29.18 1.05 -9.22
CA VAL A 41 28.85 0.78 -7.81
C VAL A 41 29.39 1.85 -6.87
N ALA A 42 30.59 2.36 -7.11
CA ALA A 42 31.23 3.38 -6.25
C ALA A 42 30.44 4.69 -6.32
N THR A 43 30.00 5.11 -7.49
CA THR A 43 29.16 6.30 -7.68
C THR A 43 27.80 6.14 -7.02
N LEU A 44 27.13 4.99 -7.18
CA LEU A 44 25.86 4.70 -6.52
C LEU A 44 26.02 4.74 -5.00
N THR A 45 27.00 4.02 -4.44
CA THR A 45 27.21 3.94 -2.99
C THR A 45 27.53 5.32 -2.39
N ARG A 46 28.29 6.14 -3.10
CA ARG A 46 28.58 7.50 -2.65
C ARG A 46 27.33 8.37 -2.57
N GLN A 47 26.37 8.19 -3.48
CA GLN A 47 25.17 9.04 -3.58
C GLN A 47 23.98 8.54 -2.75
N ALA A 48 23.84 7.26 -2.58
CA ALA A 48 22.64 6.65 -2.01
C ALA A 48 22.92 5.61 -0.90
N GLY A 49 24.18 5.35 -0.59
CA GLY A 49 24.56 4.35 0.41
C GLY A 49 24.61 2.93 -0.12
N GLY A 50 24.66 1.97 0.79
CA GLY A 50 24.62 0.54 0.47
C GLY A 50 23.19 0.01 0.28
N LYS A 51 23.07 -1.31 0.17
CA LYS A 51 21.79 -1.99 -0.06
C LYS A 51 20.74 -1.67 1.02
N ARG A 52 21.17 -1.70 2.30
CA ARG A 52 20.28 -1.44 3.44
C ARG A 52 19.77 0.01 3.44
N GLU A 53 20.65 0.98 3.23
CA GLU A 53 20.29 2.39 3.18
C GLU A 53 19.35 2.68 2.01
N LEU A 54 19.58 2.06 0.85
CA LEU A 54 18.69 2.15 -0.31
C LEU A 54 17.31 1.57 0.00
N TYR A 55 17.26 0.40 0.63
CA TYR A 55 15.99 -0.24 0.97
C TYR A 55 15.19 0.58 1.97
N LEU A 56 15.85 1.11 3.02
CA LEU A 56 15.21 1.99 3.98
C LEU A 56 14.65 3.25 3.31
N ALA A 57 15.41 3.88 2.41
CA ALA A 57 14.94 5.06 1.69
C ALA A 57 13.76 4.75 0.74
N VAL A 58 13.72 3.56 0.14
CA VAL A 58 12.60 3.10 -0.68
C VAL A 58 11.36 2.89 0.19
N MET A 59 11.50 2.22 1.33
CA MET A 59 10.38 1.96 2.26
C MET A 59 9.83 3.25 2.89
N GLU A 60 10.71 4.18 3.26
CA GLU A 60 10.33 5.50 3.75
C GLU A 60 9.51 6.29 2.70
N ARG A 61 9.98 6.28 1.45
CA ARG A 61 9.28 6.94 0.35
C ARG A 61 7.90 6.31 0.09
N ALA A 62 7.82 4.99 0.11
CA ALA A 62 6.56 4.26 -0.05
C ALA A 62 5.58 4.61 1.07
N HIS A 63 6.06 4.64 2.33
CA HIS A 63 5.28 5.05 3.48
C HIS A 63 4.75 6.49 3.38
N HIS A 64 5.58 7.46 2.99
CA HIS A 64 5.14 8.84 2.84
C HIS A 64 4.08 9.01 1.76
N ALA A 65 4.17 8.26 0.65
CA ALA A 65 3.16 8.29 -0.40
C ALA A 65 1.81 7.73 0.09
N GLU A 66 1.82 6.65 0.86
CA GLU A 66 0.63 6.07 1.48
C GLU A 66 0.02 7.00 2.53
N LEU A 67 0.86 7.52 3.44
CA LEU A 67 0.42 8.41 4.53
C LEU A 67 -0.32 9.64 3.99
N ALA A 68 0.20 10.28 2.93
CA ALA A 68 -0.43 11.46 2.34
C ALA A 68 -1.86 11.18 1.80
N GLY A 69 -2.11 9.97 1.26
CA GLY A 69 -3.44 9.52 0.88
C GLY A 69 -4.34 9.30 2.09
N LEU A 70 -3.84 8.55 3.08
CA LEU A 70 -4.58 8.22 4.29
C LEU A 70 -4.95 9.45 5.14
N GLU A 71 -4.06 10.43 5.29
CA GLU A 71 -4.34 11.67 6.02
C GLU A 71 -5.54 12.43 5.43
N ARG A 72 -5.62 12.49 4.09
CA ARG A 72 -6.76 13.11 3.40
C ARG A 72 -8.05 12.35 3.69
N SER A 73 -8.09 11.03 3.46
CA SER A 73 -9.30 10.22 3.61
C SER A 73 -9.77 10.13 5.07
N VAL A 74 -8.85 10.05 6.04
CA VAL A 74 -9.16 10.11 7.47
C VAL A 74 -9.68 11.51 7.85
N GLY A 75 -9.11 12.57 7.26
CA GLY A 75 -9.63 13.94 7.43
C GLY A 75 -11.07 14.08 6.93
N GLU A 76 -11.44 13.45 5.83
CA GLU A 76 -12.81 13.40 5.32
C GLU A 76 -13.76 12.68 6.28
N ILE A 77 -13.32 11.57 6.89
CA ILE A 77 -14.10 10.87 7.92
C ILE A 77 -14.36 11.77 9.11
N ALA A 78 -13.33 12.49 9.58
CA ALA A 78 -13.44 13.38 10.74
C ALA A 78 -14.35 14.60 10.45
N ALA A 79 -14.43 15.05 9.21
CA ALA A 79 -15.26 16.18 8.79
C ALA A 79 -16.69 15.78 8.37
N ALA A 80 -16.96 14.47 8.18
CA ALA A 80 -18.25 13.98 7.70
C ALA A 80 -19.40 14.27 8.66
N ALA A 81 -20.53 14.67 8.13
CA ALA A 81 -21.77 14.80 8.89
C ALA A 81 -22.26 13.40 9.37
N PRO A 82 -23.05 13.32 10.45
CA PRO A 82 -23.47 12.03 11.03
C PRO A 82 -24.13 11.04 10.07
N GLY A 83 -24.73 11.52 8.97
CA GLY A 83 -25.32 10.67 7.94
C GLY A 83 -24.36 10.28 6.79
N GLU A 84 -23.17 10.85 6.75
CA GLU A 84 -22.18 10.71 5.66
C GLU A 84 -20.97 9.87 6.06
N THR A 85 -20.84 9.50 7.33
CA THR A 85 -19.68 8.79 7.86
C THR A 85 -19.46 7.44 7.21
N SER A 86 -20.53 6.71 6.88
CA SER A 86 -20.43 5.42 6.15
C SER A 86 -19.83 5.63 4.76
N ALA A 87 -20.29 6.64 4.02
CA ALA A 87 -19.74 6.97 2.71
C ALA A 87 -18.26 7.36 2.80
N ALA A 88 -17.86 8.14 3.80
CA ALA A 88 -16.47 8.52 4.01
C ALA A 88 -15.56 7.30 4.30
N VAL A 89 -16.06 6.31 5.07
CA VAL A 89 -15.32 5.04 5.28
C VAL A 89 -15.17 4.27 3.97
N HIS A 90 -16.21 4.24 3.14
CA HIS A 90 -16.12 3.59 1.82
C HIS A 90 -15.16 4.32 0.88
N HIS A 91 -15.10 5.65 0.90
CA HIS A 91 -14.11 6.43 0.15
C HIS A 91 -12.68 6.13 0.58
N LEU A 92 -12.41 5.96 1.89
CA LEU A 92 -11.09 5.53 2.38
C LEU A 92 -10.68 4.18 1.76
N ILE A 93 -11.61 3.23 1.64
CA ILE A 93 -11.33 1.93 1.02
C ILE A 93 -11.03 2.11 -0.48
N ASP A 94 -11.82 2.93 -1.17
CA ASP A 94 -11.64 3.23 -2.59
C ASP A 94 -10.28 3.88 -2.84
N ASP A 95 -9.91 4.89 -2.07
CA ASP A 95 -8.63 5.57 -2.16
C ASP A 95 -7.44 4.61 -1.94
N TYR A 96 -7.59 3.68 -0.98
CA TYR A 96 -6.55 2.68 -0.73
C TYR A 96 -6.41 1.66 -1.87
N ILE A 97 -7.53 1.18 -2.42
CA ILE A 97 -7.53 0.29 -3.59
C ILE A 97 -6.88 1.01 -4.79
N ASP A 98 -7.28 2.25 -5.06
CA ASP A 98 -6.75 3.04 -6.16
C ASP A 98 -5.26 3.34 -5.98
N PHE A 99 -4.82 3.65 -4.76
CA PHE A 99 -3.42 3.84 -4.45
C PHE A 99 -2.60 2.57 -4.76
N CYS A 100 -3.05 1.40 -4.30
CA CYS A 100 -2.35 0.14 -4.56
C CYS A 100 -2.36 -0.26 -6.05
N ALA A 101 -3.46 -0.02 -6.76
CA ALA A 101 -3.56 -0.32 -8.19
C ALA A 101 -2.65 0.58 -9.03
N GLN A 102 -2.53 1.86 -8.68
CA GLN A 102 -1.70 2.84 -9.37
C GLN A 102 -0.21 2.75 -8.99
N ASN A 103 0.10 2.20 -7.82
CA ASN A 103 1.46 2.08 -7.28
C ASN A 103 1.81 0.62 -6.99
N SER A 104 1.82 -0.22 -8.03
CA SER A 104 1.96 -1.67 -7.89
C SER A 104 3.25 -2.13 -7.19
N GLU A 105 4.30 -1.31 -7.15
CA GLU A 105 5.51 -1.57 -6.37
C GLU A 105 5.26 -1.53 -4.86
N PHE A 106 4.35 -0.68 -4.39
CA PHE A 106 4.06 -0.54 -2.95
C PHE A 106 3.56 -1.86 -2.32
N PRO A 107 2.46 -2.48 -2.78
CA PRO A 107 2.04 -3.77 -2.24
C PRO A 107 3.09 -4.87 -2.41
N ALA A 108 3.90 -4.83 -3.49
CA ALA A 108 4.96 -5.81 -3.70
C ALA A 108 6.06 -5.73 -2.62
N LEU A 109 6.52 -4.53 -2.28
CA LEU A 109 7.53 -4.30 -1.24
C LEU A 109 7.07 -4.89 0.11
N TRP A 110 5.84 -4.60 0.52
CA TRP A 110 5.28 -5.11 1.77
C TRP A 110 5.03 -6.61 1.74
N MET A 111 4.54 -7.16 0.62
CA MET A 111 4.33 -8.60 0.49
C MET A 111 5.64 -9.39 0.60
N HIS A 112 6.73 -8.94 -0.05
CA HIS A 112 8.05 -9.55 0.13
C HIS A 112 8.46 -9.55 1.60
N ARG A 113 8.33 -8.40 2.27
CA ARG A 113 8.68 -8.27 3.67
C ARG A 113 7.89 -9.21 4.57
N TRP A 114 6.59 -9.35 4.38
CA TRP A 114 5.75 -10.25 5.18
C TRP A 114 6.00 -11.73 4.90
N LEU A 115 6.70 -12.06 3.82
CA LEU A 115 7.18 -13.39 3.50
C LEU A 115 8.64 -13.61 3.93
N PHE A 116 9.09 -12.89 4.98
CA PHE A 116 10.39 -13.00 5.62
C PHE A 116 11.59 -12.46 4.83
N ASP A 117 11.37 -11.68 3.78
CA ASP A 117 12.41 -10.93 3.10
C ASP A 117 12.93 -9.79 4.00
N ALA A 118 14.19 -9.40 3.87
CA ALA A 118 14.83 -8.36 4.68
C ALA A 118 14.70 -8.60 6.21
N SER A 119 14.89 -9.83 6.66
CA SER A 119 14.72 -10.22 8.07
C SER A 119 15.67 -9.52 9.03
N ASP A 120 16.79 -8.98 8.54
CA ASP A 120 17.75 -8.15 9.27
C ASP A 120 17.28 -6.68 9.46
N VAL A 121 16.22 -6.26 8.80
CA VAL A 121 15.64 -4.91 8.88
C VAL A 121 14.34 -4.95 9.72
N THR A 122 14.48 -5.10 11.04
CA THR A 122 13.37 -5.46 11.93
C THR A 122 12.42 -4.32 12.33
N GLU A 123 12.78 -3.06 12.06
CA GLU A 123 12.08 -1.91 12.65
C GLU A 123 10.94 -1.33 11.80
N LEU A 124 10.86 -1.68 10.51
CA LEU A 124 9.94 -1.05 9.56
C LEU A 124 8.46 -1.21 9.92
N ASP A 125 8.06 -2.42 10.37
CA ASP A 125 6.66 -2.67 10.74
C ASP A 125 6.23 -1.81 11.93
N ARG A 126 7.11 -1.68 12.93
CA ARG A 126 6.86 -0.83 14.10
C ARG A 126 6.92 0.65 13.77
N GLN A 127 7.81 1.04 12.85
CA GLN A 127 8.03 2.43 12.48
C GLN A 127 6.94 2.96 11.54
N TYR A 128 6.46 2.15 10.62
CA TYR A 128 5.57 2.60 9.55
C TYR A 128 4.18 1.96 9.62
N VAL A 129 4.07 0.63 9.71
CA VAL A 129 2.77 -0.06 9.62
C VAL A 129 1.94 0.14 10.89
N GLN A 130 2.55 -0.06 12.06
CA GLN A 130 1.82 0.04 13.33
C GLN A 130 1.17 1.42 13.56
N PRO A 131 1.86 2.56 13.34
CA PRO A 131 1.24 3.88 13.48
C PRO A 131 0.11 4.12 12.48
N LEU A 132 0.23 3.66 11.23
CA LEU A 132 -0.84 3.78 10.22
C LEU A 132 -2.09 2.99 10.62
N VAL A 133 -1.91 1.72 11.03
CA VAL A 133 -3.01 0.88 11.48
C VAL A 133 -3.71 1.50 12.70
N GLN A 134 -2.93 2.05 13.64
CA GLN A 134 -3.48 2.75 14.80
C GLN A 134 -4.26 4.01 14.38
N TYR A 135 -3.70 4.82 13.49
CA TYR A 135 -4.33 6.05 13.01
C TYR A 135 -5.68 5.78 12.34
N VAL A 136 -5.76 4.77 11.47
CA VAL A 136 -7.02 4.35 10.84
C VAL A 136 -7.98 3.76 11.87
N THR A 137 -7.48 2.97 12.83
CA THR A 137 -8.30 2.40 13.90
C THR A 137 -8.98 3.49 14.74
N GLU A 138 -8.22 4.50 15.16
CA GLU A 138 -8.74 5.63 15.95
C GLU A 138 -9.81 6.43 15.21
N ALA A 139 -9.68 6.55 13.89
CA ALA A 139 -10.68 7.24 13.07
C ALA A 139 -11.97 6.45 12.88
N ILE A 140 -11.88 5.12 12.69
CA ILE A 140 -13.04 4.29 12.31
C ILE A 140 -13.75 3.68 13.54
N ALA A 141 -13.03 3.28 14.59
CA ALA A 141 -13.62 2.58 15.74
C ALA A 141 -14.82 3.30 16.37
N PRO A 142 -14.85 4.63 16.50
CA PRO A 142 -16.01 5.35 17.06
C PRO A 142 -17.27 5.26 16.19
N LEU A 143 -17.15 4.91 14.91
CA LEU A 143 -18.25 4.86 13.94
C LEU A 143 -18.92 3.49 13.88
N THR A 144 -18.29 2.47 14.47
CA THR A 144 -18.76 1.09 14.39
C THR A 144 -19.89 0.82 15.38
N ARG A 145 -20.82 -0.05 15.00
CA ARG A 145 -21.82 -0.59 15.92
C ARG A 145 -21.38 -1.97 16.38
N GLY A 146 -21.18 -2.12 17.67
CA GLY A 146 -20.64 -3.35 18.25
C GLY A 146 -19.15 -3.19 18.61
N SER A 147 -18.45 -4.31 18.71
CA SER A 147 -17.03 -4.32 19.07
C SER A 147 -16.24 -5.23 18.10
N PRO A 148 -16.17 -4.89 16.80
CA PRO A 148 -15.38 -5.67 15.88
C PRO A 148 -13.89 -5.60 16.26
N ASP A 149 -13.15 -6.67 16.02
CA ASP A 149 -11.70 -6.62 16.16
C ASP A 149 -11.11 -5.79 15.00
N MET A 150 -10.94 -4.50 15.23
CA MET A 150 -10.46 -3.53 14.25
C MET A 150 -9.13 -3.93 13.64
N LYS A 151 -8.27 -4.61 14.39
CA LYS A 151 -7.00 -5.11 13.89
C LYS A 151 -7.23 -6.05 12.69
N TYR A 152 -8.11 -7.04 12.85
CA TYR A 152 -8.37 -7.99 11.78
C TYR A 152 -9.16 -7.37 10.63
N VAL A 153 -10.04 -6.42 10.88
CA VAL A 153 -10.75 -5.70 9.82
C VAL A 153 -9.76 -4.96 8.92
N ILE A 154 -8.89 -4.14 9.50
CA ILE A 154 -7.90 -3.36 8.75
C ILE A 154 -6.92 -4.28 8.02
N TRP A 155 -6.40 -5.30 8.71
CA TRP A 155 -5.49 -6.26 8.08
C TRP A 155 -6.16 -7.06 6.95
N SER A 156 -7.45 -7.38 7.05
CA SER A 156 -8.16 -8.04 5.95
C SER A 156 -8.24 -7.15 4.71
N VAL A 157 -8.52 -5.86 4.87
CA VAL A 157 -8.49 -4.89 3.77
C VAL A 157 -7.10 -4.83 3.15
N ILE A 158 -6.06 -4.69 3.98
CA ILE A 158 -4.66 -4.62 3.53
C ILE A 158 -4.28 -5.90 2.75
N TRP A 159 -4.48 -7.08 3.34
CA TRP A 159 -4.12 -8.36 2.71
C TRP A 159 -4.87 -8.58 1.40
N CYS A 160 -6.19 -8.37 1.40
CA CYS A 160 -7.00 -8.54 0.19
C CYS A 160 -6.53 -7.59 -0.92
N THR A 161 -6.32 -6.31 -0.60
CA THR A 161 -5.92 -5.29 -1.57
C THR A 161 -4.51 -5.58 -2.12
N HIS A 162 -3.54 -5.89 -1.25
CA HIS A 162 -2.17 -6.21 -1.70
C HIS A 162 -2.14 -7.48 -2.55
N ALA A 163 -2.81 -8.55 -2.10
CA ALA A 163 -2.86 -9.80 -2.85
C ALA A 163 -3.53 -9.62 -4.21
N PHE A 164 -4.66 -8.90 -4.26
CA PHE A 164 -5.35 -8.59 -5.49
C PHE A 164 -4.51 -7.74 -6.44
N SER A 165 -3.88 -6.68 -5.94
CA SER A 165 -3.04 -5.78 -6.76
C SER A 165 -1.82 -6.47 -7.38
N ARG A 166 -1.35 -7.58 -6.78
CA ARG A 166 -0.18 -8.32 -7.28
C ARG A 166 -0.52 -9.62 -7.98
N GLY A 167 -1.54 -10.29 -7.49
CA GLY A 167 -1.88 -11.63 -7.92
C GLY A 167 -3.17 -11.74 -8.71
N GLY A 168 -4.05 -10.73 -8.64
CA GLY A 168 -5.39 -10.81 -9.22
C GLY A 168 -6.21 -11.98 -8.69
N VAL A 169 -7.21 -12.35 -9.46
CA VAL A 169 -8.04 -13.53 -9.26
C VAL A 169 -8.03 -14.39 -10.51
N LEU A 170 -8.55 -15.62 -10.44
CA LEU A 170 -8.79 -16.42 -11.64
C LEU A 170 -10.20 -16.15 -12.16
N ASP A 171 -10.30 -15.97 -13.48
CA ASP A 171 -11.60 -15.98 -14.17
C ASP A 171 -12.15 -17.42 -14.33
N ASP A 172 -13.34 -17.55 -14.92
CA ASP A 172 -14.00 -18.84 -15.11
C ASP A 172 -13.24 -19.75 -16.09
N GLU A 173 -12.34 -19.21 -16.92
CA GLU A 173 -11.49 -19.93 -17.84
C GLU A 173 -10.12 -20.29 -17.25
N GLY A 174 -9.85 -19.83 -16.02
CA GLY A 174 -8.59 -20.08 -15.32
C GLY A 174 -7.45 -19.10 -15.67
N ASN A 175 -7.74 -18.01 -16.37
CA ASN A 175 -6.79 -16.95 -16.62
C ASN A 175 -6.69 -16.02 -15.40
N ARG A 176 -5.51 -15.48 -15.17
CA ARG A 176 -5.31 -14.51 -14.11
C ARG A 176 -5.69 -13.10 -14.60
N VAL A 177 -6.62 -12.47 -13.89
CA VAL A 177 -7.09 -11.10 -14.13
C VAL A 177 -6.90 -10.25 -12.86
N GLY A 178 -6.50 -9.02 -13.00
CA GLY A 178 -6.13 -8.14 -11.90
C GLY A 178 -6.73 -6.74 -12.01
N PRO A 179 -6.14 -5.75 -11.33
CA PRO A 179 -6.66 -4.39 -11.30
C PRO A 179 -6.62 -3.66 -12.66
N GLU A 180 -5.90 -4.19 -13.64
CA GLU A 180 -5.87 -3.69 -15.02
C GLU A 180 -7.16 -3.96 -15.79
N ASP A 181 -7.97 -4.95 -15.35
CA ASP A 181 -9.32 -5.19 -15.88
C ASP A 181 -10.36 -4.39 -15.08
N PRO A 182 -11.05 -3.42 -15.70
CA PRO A 182 -11.98 -2.54 -14.99
C PRO A 182 -13.16 -3.27 -14.34
N GLU A 183 -13.64 -4.35 -14.94
CA GLU A 183 -14.75 -5.13 -14.38
C GLU A 183 -14.32 -5.92 -13.14
N THR A 184 -13.17 -6.54 -13.20
CA THR A 184 -12.57 -7.27 -12.07
C THR A 184 -12.28 -6.32 -10.90
N LEU A 185 -11.71 -5.15 -11.19
CA LEU A 185 -11.47 -4.11 -10.18
C LEU A 185 -12.79 -3.63 -9.54
N ARG A 186 -13.82 -3.38 -10.34
CA ARG A 186 -15.14 -2.98 -9.85
C ARG A 186 -15.75 -4.04 -8.91
N ARG A 187 -15.69 -5.32 -9.30
CA ARG A 187 -16.18 -6.45 -8.48
C ARG A 187 -15.40 -6.59 -7.17
N PHE A 188 -14.08 -6.45 -7.22
CA PHE A 188 -13.24 -6.48 -6.03
C PHE A 188 -13.59 -5.34 -5.06
N ARG A 189 -13.79 -4.14 -5.57
CA ARG A 189 -14.19 -2.96 -4.80
C ARG A 189 -15.55 -3.17 -4.12
N ALA A 190 -16.54 -3.64 -4.86
CA ALA A 190 -17.87 -3.96 -4.33
C ALA A 190 -17.80 -5.01 -3.20
N TYR A 191 -17.00 -6.05 -3.38
CA TYR A 191 -16.77 -7.06 -2.35
C TYR A 191 -16.16 -6.49 -1.07
N LEU A 192 -15.13 -5.65 -1.16
CA LEU A 192 -14.52 -5.03 0.03
C LEU A 192 -15.48 -4.08 0.73
N HIS A 193 -16.29 -3.33 -0.02
CA HIS A 193 -17.34 -2.47 0.54
C HIS A 193 -18.36 -3.30 1.34
N GLU A 194 -18.85 -4.40 0.77
CA GLU A 194 -19.79 -5.29 1.45
C GLU A 194 -19.17 -5.88 2.71
N MET A 195 -17.96 -6.40 2.62
CA MET A 195 -17.25 -6.99 3.75
C MET A 195 -17.10 -6.00 4.91
N VAL A 196 -16.58 -4.79 4.62
CA VAL A 196 -16.34 -3.78 5.66
C VAL A 196 -17.65 -3.26 6.22
N HIS A 197 -18.65 -2.99 5.38
CA HIS A 197 -19.96 -2.50 5.80
C HIS A 197 -20.62 -3.47 6.78
N CYS A 198 -20.62 -4.75 6.46
CA CYS A 198 -21.21 -5.81 7.31
C CYS A 198 -20.43 -5.98 8.62
N VAL A 199 -19.09 -6.06 8.56
CA VAL A 199 -18.27 -6.33 9.75
C VAL A 199 -18.29 -5.14 10.74
N LEU A 200 -18.27 -3.92 10.22
CA LEU A 200 -18.33 -2.70 11.03
C LEU A 200 -19.78 -2.33 11.42
N ALA A 201 -20.78 -2.99 10.85
CA ALA A 201 -22.18 -2.64 10.99
C ALA A 201 -22.43 -1.14 10.73
N LEU A 202 -21.88 -0.64 9.64
CA LEU A 202 -22.01 0.76 9.26
C LEU A 202 -23.48 1.13 9.02
N PRO A 203 -23.90 2.38 9.31
CA PRO A 203 -25.27 2.82 9.05
C PRO A 203 -25.50 3.13 7.57
N GLY A 204 -26.75 2.95 7.11
CA GLY A 204 -27.18 3.27 5.75
C GLY A 204 -26.99 2.11 4.77
N ASP A 205 -27.16 2.43 3.47
CA ASP A 205 -27.06 1.45 2.39
C ASP A 205 -25.62 1.35 1.87
N LEU A 206 -25.31 0.21 1.25
CA LEU A 206 -24.04 -0.02 0.54
C LEU A 206 -23.89 0.96 -0.64
N PRO A 207 -22.69 1.49 -0.88
CA PRO A 207 -22.43 2.25 -2.11
C PRO A 207 -22.70 1.40 -3.36
N GLY A 208 -23.52 1.91 -4.27
CA GLY A 208 -23.85 1.20 -5.51
C GLY A 208 -24.97 0.18 -5.44
N GLY A 209 -25.69 0.08 -4.34
CA GLY A 209 -26.89 -0.75 -4.18
C GLY A 209 -28.15 -0.16 -4.82
N ALA A 210 -28.06 0.30 -6.07
CA ALA A 210 -29.23 0.48 -6.93
C ALA A 210 -29.28 -0.72 -7.88
N THR A 211 -30.23 -1.61 -7.62
CA THR A 211 -30.67 -2.71 -8.51
C THR A 211 -30.94 -2.26 -9.93
#